data_89ddf02ca07079754999c28bb6b69fdb
#
_entry.id   89ddf02ca07079754999c28bb6b69fdb
#
_cell.length_a   1.000
_cell.length_b   1.000
_cell.length_c   1.000
_cell.angle_alpha   90.00
_cell.angle_beta   90.00
_cell.angle_gamma   90.00
#
_symmetry.space_group_name_H-M   'P 1'
#
loop_
_entity.id
_entity.type
_entity.pdbx_description
1 polymer ?
#
loop_
_entity_poly.entity_id
_entity_poly.type
_entity_poly.pdbx_seq_one_letter_code
_entity_poly.pdbx_strand_id
1 'polypeptide(L)'
;RRIKSGRYELQKGSRWRDILEKLTKGEVMTIPMTVPEGFRLLQIAPRISEITGVTQDSVLSVINNSDHLASLEIPGPNAEGYLFPDTYRFAPGVSVESVLKAMTDRYHSTWSEARRVQLEELDMTENELVTMASIIQAEARHNGEMPRISSVYHNRLREGWLLQADPTVLFALGGPRSRLLYAAIDSVADHPYNTYSQPGLPPGPICSPGDLALAAALNPAQEDFMYFVARPDGSHVFTRTLVEHNRAKLEAQRERDQIGSNGHPEPSH
;
A
#
# COMPACT_ATOMS: atom_id res chain seq x y z
N ARG A 1 30.85 28.47 6.52
CA ARG A 1 30.07 27.23 6.69
C ARG A 1 28.95 27.53 7.68
N ARG A 2 27.67 27.32 7.32
CA ARG A 2 26.52 27.57 8.19
C ARG A 2 26.33 26.38 9.13
N ILE A 3 26.13 26.63 10.42
CA ILE A 3 25.68 25.65 11.41
C ILE A 3 24.22 25.30 11.07
N LYS A 4 23.92 24.00 11.02
CA LYS A 4 22.55 23.51 10.81
C LYS A 4 21.85 23.39 12.15
N SER A 5 20.59 23.81 12.23
CA SER A 5 19.77 23.66 13.43
C SER A 5 19.41 22.19 13.67
N GLY A 6 19.30 21.79 14.94
CA GLY A 6 18.92 20.41 15.32
C GLY A 6 19.46 20.01 16.68
N ARG A 7 19.10 18.80 17.14
CA ARG A 7 19.70 18.14 18.30
C ARG A 7 20.93 17.36 17.87
N TYR A 8 22.02 17.50 18.61
CA TYR A 8 23.28 16.82 18.33
C TYR A 8 23.71 16.00 19.54
N GLU A 9 24.14 14.79 19.28
CA GLU A 9 24.78 13.96 20.28
C GLU A 9 26.28 14.34 20.35
N LEU A 10 26.68 14.96 21.46
CA LEU A 10 28.07 15.34 21.71
C LEU A 10 28.63 14.50 22.84
N GLN A 11 29.79 13.88 22.62
CA GLN A 11 30.50 13.14 23.66
C GLN A 11 31.23 14.12 24.56
N LYS A 12 31.19 13.88 25.89
CA LYS A 12 31.99 14.65 26.86
C LYS A 12 33.47 14.50 26.54
N GLY A 13 34.17 15.64 26.35
CA GLY A 13 35.58 15.64 25.97
C GLY A 13 35.86 15.69 24.46
N SER A 14 34.83 15.80 23.62
CA SER A 14 35.02 16.01 22.17
C SER A 14 35.82 17.27 21.89
N ARG A 15 36.75 17.23 20.93
CA ARG A 15 37.48 18.41 20.47
C ARG A 15 36.56 19.41 19.80
N TRP A 16 36.77 20.69 20.03
CA TRP A 16 35.96 21.76 19.45
C TRP A 16 35.84 21.68 17.92
N ARG A 17 36.89 21.23 17.24
CA ARG A 17 36.91 21.03 15.80
C ARG A 17 35.91 19.95 15.36
N ASP A 18 35.79 18.84 16.08
CA ASP A 18 34.88 17.73 15.79
C ASP A 18 33.43 18.15 16.02
N ILE A 19 33.20 18.96 17.07
CA ILE A 19 31.86 19.55 17.33
C ILE A 19 31.46 20.46 16.19
N LEU A 20 32.33 21.38 15.76
CA LEU A 20 32.06 22.27 14.64
C LEU A 20 31.81 21.51 13.33
N GLU A 21 32.56 20.44 13.12
CA GLU A 21 32.36 19.57 11.95
C GLU A 21 30.99 18.91 11.97
N LYS A 22 30.55 18.29 13.06
CA LYS A 22 29.21 17.73 13.25
C LYS A 22 28.12 18.78 13.01
N LEU A 23 28.25 19.96 13.61
CA LEU A 23 27.30 21.06 13.47
C LEU A 23 27.19 21.55 12.01
N THR A 24 28.29 21.63 11.29
CA THR A 24 28.33 22.12 9.91
C THR A 24 27.91 21.05 8.89
N LYS A 25 28.18 19.77 9.15
CA LYS A 25 27.67 18.65 8.37
C LYS A 25 26.18 18.43 8.60
N GLY A 26 25.66 18.82 9.77
CA GLY A 26 24.27 18.61 10.16
C GLY A 26 23.99 17.15 10.54
N GLU A 27 24.93 16.53 11.27
CA GLU A 27 24.78 15.19 11.85
C GLU A 27 23.84 15.25 13.07
N VAL A 28 22.58 15.62 12.82
CA VAL A 28 21.55 15.72 13.86
C VAL A 28 21.09 14.33 14.30
N MET A 29 20.70 14.22 15.56
CA MET A 29 20.02 13.02 16.06
C MET A 29 18.71 12.83 15.31
N THR A 30 18.50 11.63 14.79
CA THR A 30 17.26 11.27 14.11
C THR A 30 16.73 9.93 14.62
N ILE A 31 15.41 9.81 14.67
CA ILE A 31 14.69 8.58 14.98
C ILE A 31 14.20 8.00 13.66
N PRO A 32 14.51 6.74 13.34
CA PRO A 32 13.97 6.09 12.14
C PRO A 32 12.49 5.73 12.34
N MET A 33 11.68 5.96 11.31
CA MET A 33 10.30 5.50 11.20
C MET A 33 10.15 4.74 9.88
N THR A 34 9.95 3.43 9.96
CA THR A 34 9.71 2.60 8.78
C THR A 34 8.22 2.36 8.58
N VAL A 35 7.73 2.66 7.39
CA VAL A 35 6.37 2.35 6.94
C VAL A 35 6.49 1.32 5.81
N PRO A 36 6.11 0.07 6.06
CA PRO A 36 6.08 -0.97 5.04
C PRO A 36 5.05 -0.71 3.94
N GLU A 37 5.30 -1.26 2.76
CA GLU A 37 4.31 -1.32 1.68
C GLU A 37 3.03 -2.05 2.14
N GLY A 38 1.88 -1.64 1.63
CA GLY A 38 0.59 -2.21 1.98
C GLY A 38 0.02 -1.77 3.33
N PHE A 39 0.70 -0.85 4.07
CA PHE A 39 0.14 -0.31 5.31
C PHE A 39 -1.02 0.64 5.02
N ARG A 40 -2.03 0.60 5.90
CA ARG A 40 -3.18 1.50 5.93
C ARG A 40 -2.92 2.66 6.90
N LEU A 41 -3.67 3.75 6.75
CA LEU A 41 -3.58 4.89 7.67
C LEU A 41 -3.70 4.48 9.14
N LEU A 42 -4.59 3.53 9.46
CA LEU A 42 -4.75 2.99 10.82
C LEU A 42 -3.51 2.28 11.37
N GLN A 43 -2.60 1.82 10.49
CA GLN A 43 -1.33 1.20 10.87
C GLN A 43 -0.17 2.20 10.85
N ILE A 44 -0.29 3.29 10.08
CA ILE A 44 0.70 4.36 9.99
C ILE A 44 0.55 5.34 11.15
N ALA A 45 -0.67 5.69 11.55
CA ALA A 45 -0.95 6.65 12.62
C ALA A 45 -0.26 6.31 13.96
N PRO A 46 -0.22 5.04 14.44
CA PRO A 46 0.54 4.68 15.63
C PRO A 46 2.05 4.97 15.52
N ARG A 47 2.65 4.79 14.35
CA ARG A 47 4.07 5.06 14.11
C ARG A 47 4.38 6.55 14.14
N ILE A 48 3.49 7.37 13.58
CA ILE A 48 3.58 8.83 13.66
C ILE A 48 3.41 9.28 15.11
N SER A 49 2.45 8.71 15.85
CA SER A 49 2.24 8.95 17.29
C SER A 49 3.51 8.69 18.11
N GLU A 50 4.20 7.58 17.86
CA GLU A 50 5.42 7.20 18.55
C GLU A 50 6.55 8.22 18.38
N ILE A 51 6.79 8.72 17.18
CA ILE A 51 7.89 9.64 16.90
C ILE A 51 7.58 11.11 17.24
N THR A 52 6.30 11.50 17.17
CA THR A 52 5.88 12.87 17.48
C THR A 52 5.56 13.07 18.95
N GLY A 53 5.21 12.00 19.67
CA GLY A 53 4.79 12.04 21.07
C GLY A 53 3.35 12.52 21.27
N VAL A 54 2.54 12.66 20.21
CA VAL A 54 1.12 13.00 20.32
C VAL A 54 0.25 11.74 20.22
N THR A 55 -1.00 11.81 20.68
CA THR A 55 -1.92 10.66 20.65
C THR A 55 -2.31 10.29 19.22
N GLN A 56 -2.67 9.02 19.00
CA GLN A 56 -3.15 8.55 17.70
C GLN A 56 -4.38 9.31 17.20
N ASP A 57 -5.29 9.66 18.09
CA ASP A 57 -6.49 10.44 17.74
C ASP A 57 -6.12 11.83 17.25
N SER A 58 -5.11 12.47 17.85
CA SER A 58 -4.58 13.75 17.38
C SER A 58 -3.93 13.60 15.99
N VAL A 59 -3.17 12.52 15.75
CA VAL A 59 -2.60 12.22 14.44
C VAL A 59 -3.70 12.04 13.39
N LEU A 60 -4.73 11.24 13.70
CA LEU A 60 -5.85 11.00 12.79
C LEU A 60 -6.67 12.28 12.55
N SER A 61 -6.79 13.16 13.54
CA SER A 61 -7.44 14.46 13.38
C SER A 61 -6.71 15.33 12.36
N VAL A 62 -5.36 15.34 12.39
CA VAL A 62 -4.55 16.09 11.40
C VAL A 62 -4.65 15.45 10.00
N ILE A 63 -4.59 14.11 9.93
CA ILE A 63 -4.72 13.35 8.67
C ILE A 63 -6.08 13.60 8.00
N ASN A 64 -7.15 13.77 8.77
CA ASN A 64 -8.51 13.98 8.25
C ASN A 64 -8.88 15.47 8.10
N ASN A 65 -7.97 16.39 8.38
CA ASN A 65 -8.23 17.82 8.21
C ASN A 65 -8.16 18.21 6.74
N SER A 66 -9.28 18.69 6.18
CA SER A 66 -9.42 19.04 4.76
C SER A 66 -8.42 20.10 4.28
N ASP A 67 -8.16 21.12 5.10
CA ASP A 67 -7.26 22.23 4.74
C ASP A 67 -5.81 21.73 4.69
N HIS A 68 -5.47 20.81 5.61
CA HIS A 68 -4.15 20.19 5.61
C HIS A 68 -3.98 19.24 4.41
N LEU A 69 -4.98 18.40 4.12
CA LEU A 69 -4.96 17.52 2.94
C LEU A 69 -4.79 18.33 1.64
N ALA A 70 -5.50 19.45 1.49
CA ALA A 70 -5.35 20.31 0.33
C ALA A 70 -3.92 20.86 0.19
N SER A 71 -3.24 21.16 1.32
CA SER A 71 -1.85 21.63 1.31
C SER A 71 -0.81 20.56 0.95
N LEU A 72 -1.20 19.28 1.01
CA LEU A 72 -0.35 18.14 0.66
C LEU A 72 -0.50 17.72 -0.82
N GLU A 73 -1.36 18.41 -1.58
CA GLU A 73 -1.62 18.14 -3.01
C GLU A 73 -2.00 16.67 -3.28
N ILE A 74 -2.79 16.07 -2.38
CA ILE A 74 -3.26 14.69 -2.50
C ILE A 74 -4.41 14.63 -3.50
N PRO A 75 -4.33 13.83 -4.59
CA PRO A 75 -5.37 13.77 -5.63
C PRO A 75 -6.59 12.94 -5.22
N GLY A 76 -6.53 12.19 -4.13
CA GLY A 76 -7.60 11.32 -3.64
C GLY A 76 -8.51 11.98 -2.60
N PRO A 77 -9.55 11.25 -2.19
CA PRO A 77 -10.54 11.77 -1.23
C PRO A 77 -10.02 11.91 0.21
N ASN A 78 -8.89 11.26 0.52
CA ASN A 78 -8.22 11.27 1.82
C ASN A 78 -6.75 10.86 1.66
N ALA A 79 -5.99 10.76 2.76
CA ALA A 79 -4.57 10.43 2.73
C ALA A 79 -4.26 8.93 2.58
N GLU A 80 -5.28 8.04 2.52
CA GLU A 80 -5.04 6.59 2.31
C GLU A 80 -4.36 6.37 0.95
N GLY A 81 -3.25 5.63 0.96
CA GLY A 81 -2.46 5.34 -0.24
C GLY A 81 -1.38 6.39 -0.59
N TYR A 82 -1.45 7.60 -0.02
CA TYR A 82 -0.56 8.72 -0.37
C TYR A 82 0.56 8.98 0.64
N LEU A 83 0.52 8.36 1.82
CA LEU A 83 1.63 8.33 2.75
C LEU A 83 2.61 7.23 2.31
N PHE A 84 3.61 7.61 1.51
CA PHE A 84 4.45 6.66 0.79
C PHE A 84 5.25 5.73 1.72
N PRO A 85 5.33 4.43 1.45
CA PRO A 85 6.12 3.49 2.24
C PRO A 85 7.61 3.72 2.03
N ASP A 86 8.33 3.97 3.13
CA ASP A 86 9.79 4.16 3.14
C ASP A 86 10.31 4.12 4.58
N THR A 87 11.62 4.23 4.76
CA THR A 87 12.25 4.48 6.06
C THR A 87 12.66 5.94 6.18
N TYR A 88 11.87 6.69 6.92
CA TYR A 88 12.09 8.11 7.20
C TYR A 88 13.00 8.31 8.42
N ARG A 89 13.67 9.46 8.50
CA ARG A 89 14.48 9.86 9.66
C ARG A 89 14.05 11.23 10.12
N PHE A 90 13.48 11.31 11.32
CA PHE A 90 12.96 12.55 11.88
C PHE A 90 13.73 13.00 13.11
N ALA A 91 13.87 14.31 13.30
CA ALA A 91 14.37 14.86 14.55
C ALA A 91 13.38 14.58 15.70
N PRO A 92 13.86 14.34 16.95
CA PRO A 92 12.97 14.21 18.10
C PRO A 92 12.04 15.42 18.26
N GLY A 93 10.74 15.17 18.44
CA GLY A 93 9.73 16.22 18.59
C GLY A 93 9.32 16.87 17.27
N VAL A 94 9.49 16.19 16.15
CA VAL A 94 8.94 16.60 14.84
C VAL A 94 7.40 16.71 14.94
N SER A 95 6.81 17.69 14.23
CA SER A 95 5.35 17.82 14.18
C SER A 95 4.72 16.79 13.25
N VAL A 96 3.43 16.47 13.47
CA VAL A 96 2.66 15.56 12.61
C VAL A 96 2.64 16.06 11.18
N GLU A 97 2.39 17.34 10.95
CA GLU A 97 2.34 17.98 9.62
C GLU A 97 3.66 17.80 8.87
N SER A 98 4.80 17.94 9.57
CA SER A 98 6.13 17.74 8.97
C SER A 98 6.37 16.29 8.56
N VAL A 99 5.85 15.33 9.33
CA VAL A 99 5.91 13.90 8.99
C VAL A 99 5.04 13.62 7.76
N LEU A 100 3.78 14.06 7.77
CA LEU A 100 2.87 13.86 6.65
C LEU A 100 3.43 14.49 5.37
N LYS A 101 3.94 15.73 5.48
CA LYS A 101 4.59 16.39 4.33
C LYS A 101 5.78 15.59 3.78
N ALA A 102 6.64 15.07 4.63
CA ALA A 102 7.78 14.27 4.17
C ALA A 102 7.34 13.00 3.45
N MET A 103 6.25 12.37 3.92
CA MET A 103 5.72 11.15 3.32
C MET A 103 5.03 11.43 1.98
N THR A 104 4.31 12.54 1.86
CA THR A 104 3.68 12.97 0.60
C THR A 104 4.70 13.54 -0.39
N ASP A 105 5.71 14.29 0.06
CA ASP A 105 6.83 14.72 -0.81
C ASP A 105 7.54 13.49 -1.41
N ARG A 106 7.69 12.42 -0.64
CA ARG A 106 8.25 11.15 -1.12
C ARG A 106 7.35 10.50 -2.17
N TYR A 107 6.03 10.50 -1.95
CA TYR A 107 5.05 10.07 -2.94
C TYR A 107 5.18 10.89 -4.23
N HIS A 108 5.15 12.22 -4.17
CA HIS A 108 5.27 13.10 -5.34
C HIS A 108 6.60 12.87 -6.08
N SER A 109 7.68 12.54 -5.38
CA SER A 109 8.97 12.22 -6.00
C SER A 109 8.97 10.94 -6.85
N THR A 110 7.94 10.09 -6.72
CA THR A 110 7.78 8.90 -7.59
C THR A 110 7.26 9.25 -8.98
N TRP A 111 6.64 10.42 -9.15
CA TRP A 111 6.04 10.87 -10.39
C TRP A 111 7.06 11.56 -11.28
N SER A 112 7.73 10.76 -12.14
CA SER A 112 8.56 11.30 -13.21
C SER A 112 7.71 11.71 -14.43
N GLU A 113 8.28 12.50 -15.33
CA GLU A 113 7.63 12.86 -16.60
C GLU A 113 7.20 11.60 -17.39
N ALA A 114 8.06 10.59 -17.44
CA ALA A 114 7.75 9.33 -18.12
C ALA A 114 6.51 8.63 -17.52
N ARG A 115 6.36 8.64 -16.19
CA ARG A 115 5.16 8.07 -15.55
C ARG A 115 3.90 8.87 -15.81
N ARG A 116 4.00 10.19 -15.93
CA ARG A 116 2.86 11.05 -16.30
C ARG A 116 2.39 10.77 -17.72
N VAL A 117 3.30 10.61 -18.66
CA VAL A 117 2.98 10.20 -20.04
C VAL A 117 2.29 8.83 -20.05
N GLN A 118 2.81 7.84 -19.31
CA GLN A 118 2.18 6.51 -19.20
C GLN A 118 0.78 6.58 -18.60
N LEU A 119 0.56 7.45 -17.62
CA LEU A 119 -0.75 7.67 -17.01
C LEU A 119 -1.75 8.22 -18.03
N GLU A 120 -1.34 9.19 -18.84
CA GLU A 120 -2.15 9.75 -19.93
C GLU A 120 -2.49 8.71 -21.00
N GLU A 121 -1.53 7.84 -21.37
CA GLU A 121 -1.76 6.73 -22.32
C GLU A 121 -2.79 5.70 -21.81
N LEU A 122 -2.92 5.55 -20.48
CA LEU A 122 -3.91 4.66 -19.87
C LEU A 122 -5.30 5.30 -19.74
N ASP A 123 -5.45 6.60 -20.02
CA ASP A 123 -6.67 7.38 -19.81
C ASP A 123 -7.21 7.26 -18.37
N MET A 124 -6.29 7.30 -17.39
CA MET A 124 -6.59 7.20 -15.97
C MET A 124 -6.17 8.49 -15.23
N THR A 125 -6.92 8.83 -14.20
CA THR A 125 -6.51 9.83 -13.23
C THR A 125 -5.45 9.27 -12.28
N GLU A 126 -4.67 10.16 -11.67
CA GLU A 126 -3.65 9.77 -10.67
C GLU A 126 -4.29 9.01 -9.49
N ASN A 127 -5.50 9.41 -9.03
CA ASN A 127 -6.24 8.71 -7.99
C ASN A 127 -6.63 7.28 -8.41
N GLU A 128 -7.11 7.08 -9.62
CA GLU A 128 -7.46 5.77 -10.16
C GLU A 128 -6.23 4.86 -10.25
N LEU A 129 -5.09 5.39 -10.69
CA LEU A 129 -3.86 4.61 -10.78
C LEU A 129 -3.35 4.19 -9.39
N VAL A 130 -3.32 5.09 -8.42
CA VAL A 130 -2.90 4.77 -7.05
C VAL A 130 -3.87 3.79 -6.41
N THR A 131 -5.16 3.91 -6.70
CA THR A 131 -6.20 2.96 -6.27
C THR A 131 -5.92 1.57 -6.84
N MET A 132 -5.69 1.46 -8.15
CA MET A 132 -5.30 0.22 -8.80
C MET A 132 -4.02 -0.36 -8.20
N ALA A 133 -2.99 0.45 -8.02
CA ALA A 133 -1.72 0.02 -7.42
C ALA A 133 -1.91 -0.51 -6.00
N SER A 134 -2.79 0.10 -5.19
CA SER A 134 -3.08 -0.35 -3.83
C SER A 134 -3.77 -1.72 -3.81
N ILE A 135 -4.64 -2.01 -4.78
CA ILE A 135 -5.27 -3.33 -4.95
C ILE A 135 -4.21 -4.36 -5.35
N ILE A 136 -3.37 -4.05 -6.33
CA ILE A 136 -2.26 -4.92 -6.76
C ILE A 136 -1.31 -5.22 -5.60
N GLN A 137 -0.95 -4.20 -4.81
CA GLN A 137 -0.11 -4.33 -3.61
C GLN A 137 -0.72 -5.29 -2.59
N ALA A 138 -2.01 -5.23 -2.38
CA ALA A 138 -2.71 -6.05 -1.40
C ALA A 138 -2.91 -7.51 -1.86
N GLU A 139 -2.95 -7.76 -3.18
CA GLU A 139 -3.09 -9.10 -3.76
C GLU A 139 -1.75 -9.83 -3.88
N ALA A 140 -0.70 -9.13 -4.33
CA ALA A 140 0.56 -9.76 -4.71
C ALA A 140 1.38 -10.19 -3.48
N ARG A 141 1.71 -11.48 -3.40
CA ARG A 141 2.74 -11.98 -2.48
C ARG A 141 4.13 -12.00 -3.12
N HIS A 142 4.17 -12.15 -4.44
CA HIS A 142 5.40 -12.14 -5.23
C HIS A 142 5.43 -10.93 -6.17
N ASN A 143 6.39 -10.06 -5.98
CA ASN A 143 6.51 -8.81 -6.77
C ASN A 143 6.56 -9.06 -8.28
N GLY A 144 7.13 -10.19 -8.71
CA GLY A 144 7.20 -10.56 -10.13
C GLY A 144 5.84 -10.82 -10.80
N GLU A 145 4.78 -11.02 -10.02
CA GLU A 145 3.43 -11.25 -10.55
C GLU A 145 2.58 -9.96 -10.65
N MET A 146 3.03 -8.87 -10.04
CA MET A 146 2.29 -7.60 -10.03
C MET A 146 1.86 -7.12 -11.42
N PRO A 147 2.71 -7.16 -12.49
CA PRO A 147 2.28 -6.77 -13.82
C PRO A 147 1.18 -7.66 -14.41
N ARG A 148 1.16 -8.94 -14.06
CA ARG A 148 0.13 -9.91 -14.51
C ARG A 148 -1.18 -9.72 -13.75
N ILE A 149 -1.13 -9.48 -12.44
CA ILE A 149 -2.30 -9.11 -11.63
C ILE A 149 -2.90 -7.81 -12.18
N SER A 150 -2.04 -6.83 -12.48
CA SER A 150 -2.42 -5.57 -13.11
C SER A 150 -3.16 -5.81 -14.43
N SER A 151 -2.64 -6.69 -15.32
CA SER A 151 -3.28 -6.98 -16.60
C SER A 151 -4.71 -7.52 -16.44
N VAL A 152 -4.96 -8.38 -15.44
CA VAL A 152 -6.31 -8.90 -15.16
C VAL A 152 -7.27 -7.76 -14.79
N TYR A 153 -6.86 -6.85 -13.91
CA TYR A 153 -7.72 -5.75 -13.49
C TYR A 153 -7.95 -4.73 -14.61
N HIS A 154 -6.92 -4.38 -15.39
CA HIS A 154 -7.07 -3.53 -16.57
C HIS A 154 -7.99 -4.17 -17.61
N ASN A 155 -7.87 -5.47 -17.88
CA ASN A 155 -8.75 -6.20 -18.79
C ASN A 155 -10.21 -6.17 -18.30
N ARG A 156 -10.44 -6.42 -17.01
CA ARG A 156 -11.79 -6.35 -16.42
C ARG A 156 -12.40 -4.96 -16.53
N LEU A 157 -11.64 -3.91 -16.23
CA LEU A 157 -12.12 -2.53 -16.40
C LEU A 157 -12.51 -2.23 -17.84
N ARG A 158 -11.65 -2.60 -18.80
CA ARG A 158 -11.90 -2.37 -20.24
C ARG A 158 -13.14 -3.10 -20.74
N GLU A 159 -13.41 -4.30 -20.23
CA GLU A 159 -14.58 -5.10 -20.58
C GLU A 159 -15.84 -4.77 -19.75
N GLY A 160 -15.74 -3.80 -18.82
CA GLY A 160 -16.84 -3.42 -17.93
C GLY A 160 -17.20 -4.48 -16.87
N TRP A 161 -16.27 -5.36 -16.53
CA TRP A 161 -16.48 -6.38 -15.49
C TRP A 161 -16.26 -5.82 -14.10
N LEU A 162 -16.93 -6.42 -13.12
CA LEU A 162 -16.62 -6.19 -11.70
C LEU A 162 -15.20 -6.65 -11.36
N LEU A 163 -14.47 -5.87 -10.60
CA LEU A 163 -13.08 -6.20 -10.24
C LEU A 163 -13.02 -7.43 -9.30
N GLN A 164 -14.00 -7.60 -8.40
CA GLN A 164 -14.08 -8.71 -7.46
C GLN A 164 -12.77 -8.95 -6.71
N ALA A 165 -12.19 -7.88 -6.20
CA ALA A 165 -10.95 -7.88 -5.45
C ALA A 165 -11.25 -8.03 -3.95
N ASP A 166 -10.89 -9.17 -3.36
CA ASP A 166 -11.08 -9.45 -1.93
C ASP A 166 -10.54 -8.34 -1.01
N PRO A 167 -9.35 -7.76 -1.27
CA PRO A 167 -8.80 -6.69 -0.42
C PRO A 167 -9.69 -5.46 -0.30
N THR A 168 -10.46 -5.12 -1.32
CA THR A 168 -11.36 -3.96 -1.29
C THR A 168 -12.55 -4.19 -0.35
N VAL A 169 -13.06 -5.43 -0.30
CA VAL A 169 -14.11 -5.84 0.65
C VAL A 169 -13.56 -5.88 2.07
N LEU A 170 -12.34 -6.42 2.26
CA LEU A 170 -11.68 -6.40 3.58
C LEU A 170 -11.45 -4.97 4.08
N PHE A 171 -11.16 -4.03 3.17
CA PHE A 171 -11.08 -2.61 3.51
C PHE A 171 -12.44 -2.07 3.97
N ALA A 172 -13.51 -2.34 3.22
CA ALA A 172 -14.89 -1.96 3.57
C ALA A 172 -15.33 -2.52 4.93
N LEU A 173 -14.90 -3.73 5.27
CA LEU A 173 -15.18 -4.40 6.54
C LEU A 173 -14.30 -3.92 7.71
N GLY A 174 -13.42 -2.93 7.49
CA GLY A 174 -12.55 -2.33 8.51
C GLY A 174 -11.25 -3.08 8.78
N GLY A 175 -10.97 -4.22 8.14
CA GLY A 175 -9.69 -4.93 8.34
C GLY A 175 -9.68 -6.38 7.89
N PRO A 176 -8.53 -7.05 8.08
CA PRO A 176 -8.34 -8.43 7.65
C PRO A 176 -9.25 -9.40 8.40
N ARG A 177 -9.63 -10.47 7.73
CA ARG A 177 -10.38 -11.60 8.28
C ARG A 177 -9.68 -12.91 7.93
N SER A 178 -9.84 -13.93 8.76
CA SER A 178 -9.25 -15.26 8.50
C SER A 178 -9.76 -15.88 7.20
N ARG A 179 -11.01 -15.58 6.84
CA ARG A 179 -11.65 -15.99 5.58
C ARG A 179 -12.72 -14.99 5.19
N LEU A 180 -12.75 -14.62 3.92
CA LEU A 180 -13.83 -13.82 3.34
C LEU A 180 -14.94 -14.76 2.87
N LEU A 181 -16.10 -14.68 3.53
CA LEU A 181 -17.30 -15.47 3.22
C LEU A 181 -18.29 -14.62 2.42
N TYR A 182 -19.11 -15.24 1.59
CA TYR A 182 -20.15 -14.54 0.81
C TYR A 182 -21.06 -13.65 1.69
N ALA A 183 -21.49 -14.15 2.85
CA ALA A 183 -22.29 -13.35 3.78
C ALA A 183 -21.57 -12.06 4.26
N ALA A 184 -20.25 -12.07 4.37
CA ALA A 184 -19.47 -10.87 4.69
C ALA A 184 -19.38 -9.90 3.50
N ILE A 185 -19.27 -10.42 2.26
CA ILE A 185 -19.33 -9.62 1.04
C ILE A 185 -20.70 -8.94 0.92
N ASP A 186 -21.78 -9.71 1.13
CA ASP A 186 -23.16 -9.23 1.06
C ASP A 186 -23.47 -8.20 2.15
N SER A 187 -22.87 -8.31 3.36
CA SER A 187 -23.08 -7.37 4.46
C SER A 187 -22.62 -5.95 4.17
N VAL A 188 -21.77 -5.77 3.17
CA VAL A 188 -21.24 -4.47 2.70
C VAL A 188 -21.55 -4.24 1.21
N ALA A 189 -22.65 -4.82 0.69
CA ALA A 189 -22.97 -4.75 -0.74
C ALA A 189 -23.08 -3.30 -1.25
N ASP A 190 -23.66 -2.40 -0.45
CA ASP A 190 -23.83 -0.98 -0.79
C ASP A 190 -22.58 -0.12 -0.54
N HIS A 191 -21.52 -0.70 0.03
CA HIS A 191 -20.30 0.06 0.35
C HIS A 191 -19.51 0.39 -0.93
N PRO A 192 -19.08 1.66 -1.14
CA PRO A 192 -18.41 2.07 -2.40
C PRO A 192 -17.11 1.31 -2.71
N TYR A 193 -16.50 0.69 -1.71
CA TYR A 193 -15.30 -0.14 -1.86
C TYR A 193 -15.62 -1.63 -2.12
N ASN A 194 -16.88 -2.04 -2.21
CA ASN A 194 -17.21 -3.43 -2.52
C ASN A 194 -17.19 -3.69 -4.04
N THR A 195 -16.06 -4.08 -4.57
CA THR A 195 -15.88 -4.36 -6.00
C THR A 195 -16.55 -5.67 -6.48
N TYR A 196 -17.29 -6.37 -5.61
CA TYR A 196 -18.19 -7.47 -6.02
C TYR A 196 -19.56 -6.99 -6.42
N SER A 197 -19.96 -5.77 -6.02
CA SER A 197 -21.27 -5.18 -6.30
C SER A 197 -21.16 -3.82 -7.00
N GLN A 198 -20.08 -3.08 -6.79
CA GLN A 198 -19.86 -1.77 -7.39
C GLN A 198 -18.95 -1.91 -8.62
N PRO A 199 -19.36 -1.37 -9.80
CA PRO A 199 -18.55 -1.41 -11.01
C PRO A 199 -17.38 -0.43 -10.95
N GLY A 200 -16.30 -0.75 -11.66
CA GLY A 200 -15.10 0.10 -11.74
C GLY A 200 -14.20 0.03 -10.52
N LEU A 201 -13.33 1.02 -10.40
CA LEU A 201 -12.46 1.19 -9.25
C LEU A 201 -13.22 1.78 -8.05
N PRO A 202 -12.84 1.44 -6.82
CA PRO A 202 -13.37 2.12 -5.64
C PRO A 202 -12.93 3.60 -5.61
N PRO A 203 -13.55 4.45 -4.74
CA PRO A 203 -13.30 5.90 -4.73
C PRO A 203 -11.85 6.32 -4.45
N GLY A 204 -11.05 5.44 -3.87
CA GLY A 204 -9.65 5.72 -3.55
C GLY A 204 -8.89 4.48 -3.11
N PRO A 205 -7.58 4.63 -2.81
CA PRO A 205 -6.70 3.55 -2.39
C PRO A 205 -7.18 2.83 -1.11
N ILE A 206 -6.73 1.58 -0.94
CA ILE A 206 -7.03 0.75 0.24
C ILE A 206 -5.83 0.52 1.14
N CYS A 207 -4.63 0.91 0.71
CA CYS A 207 -3.38 0.89 1.45
C CYS A 207 -2.33 1.72 0.71
N SER A 208 -1.16 1.95 1.32
CA SER A 208 -0.03 2.62 0.68
C SER A 208 0.73 1.67 -0.24
N PRO A 209 0.64 1.82 -1.57
CA PRO A 209 1.36 0.98 -2.51
C PRO A 209 2.85 1.34 -2.55
N GLY A 210 3.71 0.35 -2.81
CA GLY A 210 5.12 0.57 -3.09
C GLY A 210 5.38 0.95 -4.55
N ASP A 211 6.64 1.27 -4.85
CA ASP A 211 7.07 1.71 -6.19
C ASP A 211 6.82 0.63 -7.26
N LEU A 212 6.98 -0.65 -6.91
CA LEU A 212 6.74 -1.77 -7.82
C LEU A 212 5.25 -1.93 -8.17
N ALA A 213 4.36 -1.69 -7.22
CA ALA A 213 2.92 -1.75 -7.46
C ALA A 213 2.46 -0.57 -8.34
N LEU A 214 3.00 0.65 -8.11
CA LEU A 214 2.77 1.80 -8.98
C LEU A 214 3.28 1.53 -10.41
N ALA A 215 4.49 0.99 -10.53
CA ALA A 215 5.06 0.62 -11.83
C ALA A 215 4.24 -0.46 -12.55
N ALA A 216 3.74 -1.45 -11.83
CA ALA A 216 2.88 -2.50 -12.38
C ALA A 216 1.51 -1.97 -12.82
N ALA A 217 0.92 -1.03 -12.08
CA ALA A 217 -0.33 -0.38 -12.46
C ALA A 217 -0.18 0.45 -13.75
N LEU A 218 0.97 1.15 -13.91
CA LEU A 218 1.30 1.91 -15.12
C LEU A 218 1.66 1.02 -16.32
N ASN A 219 2.22 -0.16 -16.06
CA ASN A 219 2.73 -1.06 -17.11
C ASN A 219 2.18 -2.48 -16.91
N PRO A 220 0.87 -2.69 -17.15
CA PRO A 220 0.29 -4.03 -17.08
C PRO A 220 0.92 -4.96 -18.12
N ALA A 221 1.08 -6.24 -17.77
CA ALA A 221 1.52 -7.24 -18.73
C ALA A 221 0.54 -7.31 -19.93
N GLN A 222 1.06 -7.48 -21.14
CA GLN A 222 0.26 -7.59 -22.36
C GLN A 222 -0.29 -9.01 -22.51
N GLU A 223 -1.22 -9.38 -21.64
CA GLU A 223 -1.81 -10.73 -21.54
C GLU A 223 -3.33 -10.63 -21.41
N ASP A 224 -4.07 -11.61 -21.97
CA ASP A 224 -5.56 -11.59 -22.02
C ASP A 224 -6.17 -12.32 -20.81
N PHE A 225 -5.52 -12.35 -19.69
CA PHE A 225 -6.04 -13.01 -18.49
C PHE A 225 -7.21 -12.21 -17.90
N MET A 226 -8.26 -12.93 -17.52
CA MET A 226 -9.46 -12.38 -16.88
C MET A 226 -9.60 -12.86 -15.42
N TYR A 227 -8.82 -13.88 -15.03
CA TYR A 227 -8.89 -14.51 -13.72
C TYR A 227 -7.50 -14.86 -13.21
N PHE A 228 -7.36 -14.89 -11.90
CA PHE A 228 -6.24 -15.53 -11.22
C PHE A 228 -6.73 -16.23 -9.94
N VAL A 229 -5.99 -17.20 -9.46
CA VAL A 229 -6.24 -17.92 -8.21
C VAL A 229 -4.94 -18.16 -7.48
N ALA A 230 -4.91 -17.86 -6.18
CA ALA A 230 -3.73 -18.05 -5.34
C ALA A 230 -3.50 -19.52 -5.01
N ARG A 231 -2.25 -19.97 -5.13
CA ARG A 231 -1.74 -21.26 -4.63
C ARG A 231 -1.30 -21.18 -3.17
N PRO A 232 -1.09 -22.31 -2.51
CA PRO A 232 -0.59 -22.33 -1.13
C PRO A 232 0.77 -21.67 -0.92
N ASP A 233 1.65 -21.69 -1.93
CA ASP A 233 2.97 -21.05 -1.92
C ASP A 233 2.91 -19.53 -2.11
N GLY A 234 1.71 -18.99 -2.34
CA GLY A 234 1.46 -17.56 -2.57
C GLY A 234 1.62 -17.13 -4.03
N SER A 235 2.01 -18.01 -4.94
CA SER A 235 1.97 -17.75 -6.38
C SER A 235 0.53 -17.79 -6.93
N HIS A 236 0.34 -17.28 -8.16
CA HIS A 236 -0.96 -17.28 -8.81
C HIS A 236 -0.96 -18.07 -10.12
N VAL A 237 -2.08 -18.75 -10.37
CA VAL A 237 -2.41 -19.30 -11.69
C VAL A 237 -3.32 -18.29 -12.39
N PHE A 238 -2.88 -17.83 -13.55
CA PHE A 238 -3.64 -16.88 -14.39
C PHE A 238 -4.36 -17.64 -15.51
N THR A 239 -5.63 -17.28 -15.76
CA THR A 239 -6.47 -17.97 -16.74
C THR A 239 -7.33 -16.97 -17.52
N ARG A 240 -7.74 -17.37 -18.74
CA ARG A 240 -8.56 -16.55 -19.64
C ARG A 240 -10.06 -16.79 -19.47
N THR A 241 -10.42 -18.03 -19.16
CA THR A 241 -11.83 -18.45 -19.13
C THR A 241 -12.25 -18.90 -17.73
N LEU A 242 -13.56 -18.81 -17.45
CA LEU A 242 -14.14 -19.30 -16.21
C LEU A 242 -13.95 -20.82 -16.02
N VAL A 243 -13.94 -21.57 -17.12
CA VAL A 243 -13.71 -23.03 -17.09
C VAL A 243 -12.29 -23.34 -16.58
N GLU A 244 -11.28 -22.68 -17.14
CA GLU A 244 -9.89 -22.81 -16.71
C GLU A 244 -9.72 -22.35 -15.25
N HIS A 245 -10.34 -21.22 -14.88
CA HIS A 245 -10.30 -20.70 -13.51
C HIS A 245 -10.88 -21.70 -12.51
N ASN A 246 -12.05 -22.29 -12.79
CA ASN A 246 -12.66 -23.28 -11.90
C ASN A 246 -11.79 -24.54 -11.76
N ARG A 247 -11.13 -24.95 -12.84
CA ARG A 247 -10.14 -26.06 -12.79
C ARG A 247 -8.96 -25.68 -11.92
N ALA A 248 -8.35 -24.51 -12.10
CA ALA A 248 -7.23 -24.04 -11.30
C ALA A 248 -7.60 -23.89 -9.81
N LYS A 249 -8.84 -23.47 -9.49
CA LYS A 249 -9.35 -23.44 -8.10
C LYS A 249 -9.38 -24.81 -7.46
N LEU A 250 -9.85 -25.83 -8.18
CA LEU A 250 -9.87 -27.20 -7.68
C LEU A 250 -8.47 -27.77 -7.47
N GLU A 251 -7.53 -27.46 -8.36
CA GLU A 251 -6.13 -27.85 -8.23
C GLU A 251 -5.48 -27.17 -7.00
N ALA A 252 -5.62 -25.86 -6.86
CA ALA A 252 -5.11 -25.13 -5.70
C ALA A 252 -5.74 -25.58 -4.36
N GLN A 253 -7.02 -26.02 -4.37
CA GLN A 253 -7.65 -26.59 -3.18
C GLN A 253 -7.02 -27.95 -2.82
N ARG A 254 -6.81 -28.84 -3.80
CA ARG A 254 -6.15 -30.14 -3.58
C ARG A 254 -4.73 -29.99 -3.01
N GLU A 255 -3.95 -29.03 -3.54
CA GLU A 255 -2.63 -28.70 -3.02
C GLU A 255 -2.68 -28.29 -1.54
N ARG A 256 -3.67 -27.44 -1.16
CA ARG A 256 -3.89 -27.02 0.25
C ARG A 256 -4.21 -28.21 1.16
N ASP A 257 -5.10 -29.09 0.71
CA ASP A 257 -5.54 -30.26 1.48
C ASP A 257 -4.38 -31.25 1.70
N GLN A 258 -3.51 -31.43 0.69
CA GLN A 258 -2.30 -32.26 0.80
C GLN A 258 -1.28 -31.71 1.81
N ILE A 259 -1.08 -30.39 1.83
CA ILE A 259 -0.19 -29.72 2.80
C ILE A 259 -0.77 -29.86 4.21
N GLY A 260 -2.08 -29.68 4.39
CA GLY A 260 -2.76 -29.82 5.67
C GLY A 260 -2.71 -31.26 6.23
N SER A 261 -2.81 -32.26 5.36
CA SER A 261 -2.75 -33.67 5.77
C SER A 261 -1.32 -34.16 6.15
N ASN A 262 -0.29 -33.58 5.54
CA ASN A 262 1.11 -33.88 5.84
C ASN A 262 1.65 -33.20 7.11
N GLY A 263 0.91 -32.24 7.67
CA GLY A 263 1.28 -31.45 8.86
C GLY A 263 0.83 -32.03 10.20
N HIS A 264 0.08 -33.13 10.24
CA HIS A 264 -0.28 -33.83 11.47
C HIS A 264 0.50 -35.16 11.56
N PRO A 265 1.55 -35.27 12.39
CA PRO A 265 2.08 -36.57 12.75
C PRO A 265 0.99 -37.29 13.54
N GLU A 266 0.61 -38.50 13.08
CA GLU A 266 -0.24 -39.41 13.88
C GLU A 266 0.37 -39.59 15.28
N PRO A 267 -0.43 -39.54 16.35
CA PRO A 267 0.06 -39.90 17.66
C PRO A 267 0.44 -41.37 17.61
N SER A 268 1.73 -41.66 17.71
CA SER A 268 2.24 -43.01 17.91
C SER A 268 1.64 -43.60 19.20
N HIS A 269 0.88 -44.69 19.06
CA HIS A 269 0.37 -45.52 20.13
C HIS A 269 1.50 -46.21 20.93
#